data_acefe1714ba3b652535836f99ee936be
#
_entry.id   acefe1714ba3b652535836f99ee936be
#
_cell.length_a   1.000
_cell.length_b   1.000
_cell.length_c   1.000
_cell.angle_alpha   90.00
_cell.angle_beta   90.00
_cell.angle_gamma   90.00
#
_symmetry.space_group_name_H-M   'P 1'
#
loop_
_entity.id
_entity.type
_entity.pdbx_description
1 polymer ?
#
loop_
_entity_poly.entity_id
_entity_poly.type
_entity_poly.pdbx_seq_one_letter_code
_entity_poly.pdbx_strand_id
1 'polypeptide(L)'
;MKNYLKGINQRLGNIFINVRTLEELEKKTKSVVNEEENVFEYNQNIKKVNDFIKKGEFEKAKNILEEMKRLHQMGYYELGKYYYFCEGDLSKAESNLYIAFENGIVKAGYYLGLLEEKSGNINLARNWYVTSFNFSEKSVMKLFYFAIREQNFWAIDGYFYYLLQYGESAKNLYEFAKYYFWRNDAEKIKEIQNKLLNESQILYLTKEILYNVECMLGDEKSREYIKFLENAKNLEKLGEIEKAEKFYKKSIEYSEYGNVELAKYYGKFAEFNKYEKLKRIFKNNFLKQIRSETSYQLGKYSEHQNNLYDAINWYEISAKNENYKSFYKISKLKKQKFFEKEANLQNDDFKYLKKSADLGYGRAMIEVALDSHLNSLESFEMAEKILTQNNIFELTKAILNKAKMIYFGNEIKEVLEINYEEENTNTIKMLFENEKKRKPNIFK
;
A
#
# COMPACT_ATOMS: atom_id res chain seq x y z
N MET A 1 -9.43 -22.63 15.94
CA MET A 1 -8.86 -21.95 14.76
C MET A 1 -7.54 -22.56 14.28
N LYS A 2 -6.48 -22.74 15.10
CA LYS A 2 -5.26 -23.50 14.71
C LYS A 2 -5.58 -24.88 14.13
N ASN A 3 -6.55 -25.60 14.69
CA ASN A 3 -7.00 -26.90 14.18
C ASN A 3 -7.81 -26.80 12.88
N TYR A 4 -8.49 -25.66 12.64
CA TYR A 4 -9.23 -25.40 11.41
C TYR A 4 -8.28 -25.12 10.24
N LEU A 5 -7.25 -24.28 10.45
CA LEU A 5 -6.19 -24.03 9.45
C LEU A 5 -5.34 -25.28 9.18
N LYS A 6 -5.12 -26.12 10.20
CA LYS A 6 -4.50 -27.46 10.05
C LYS A 6 -5.38 -28.39 9.21
N GLY A 7 -6.70 -28.32 9.36
CA GLY A 7 -7.69 -29.05 8.56
C GLY A 7 -7.78 -28.55 7.12
N ILE A 8 -7.63 -27.25 6.87
CA ILE A 8 -7.54 -26.66 5.52
C ILE A 8 -6.28 -27.15 4.83
N ASN A 9 -5.11 -27.11 5.48
CA ASN A 9 -3.86 -27.63 4.93
C ASN A 9 -3.92 -29.14 4.62
N GLN A 10 -4.64 -29.93 5.41
CA GLN A 10 -4.85 -31.36 5.13
C GLN A 10 -5.85 -31.63 4.01
N ARG A 11 -6.85 -30.73 3.79
CA ARG A 11 -7.90 -30.92 2.76
C ARG A 11 -7.57 -30.27 1.42
N LEU A 12 -6.67 -29.27 1.35
CA LEU A 12 -6.15 -28.70 0.10
C LEU A 12 -5.24 -29.66 -0.67
N GLY A 13 -5.24 -30.93 -0.28
CA GLY A 13 -4.60 -32.06 -0.96
C GLY A 13 -3.08 -32.02 -0.83
N ASN A 14 -2.54 -33.00 -0.18
CA ASN A 14 -1.15 -33.56 -0.17
C ASN A 14 0.00 -32.78 -0.82
N ILE A 15 -0.04 -31.45 -0.80
CA ILE A 15 1.13 -30.60 -1.06
C ILE A 15 1.81 -30.45 0.28
N PHE A 16 2.44 -31.53 0.74
CA PHE A 16 3.27 -31.55 1.93
C PHE A 16 4.54 -30.76 1.67
N ILE A 17 4.48 -29.47 1.96
CA ILE A 17 5.69 -28.84 2.49
C ILE A 17 5.74 -29.34 3.92
N ASN A 18 6.73 -30.17 4.17
CA ASN A 18 6.99 -30.74 5.49
C ASN A 18 6.95 -29.59 6.52
N VAL A 19 6.10 -29.67 7.55
CA VAL A 19 5.99 -28.64 8.62
C VAL A 19 7.38 -28.27 9.16
N ARG A 20 8.28 -29.26 9.19
CA ARG A 20 9.69 -29.11 9.54
C ARG A 20 10.43 -28.12 8.61
N THR A 21 10.14 -28.14 7.31
CA THR A 21 10.74 -27.22 6.32
C THR A 21 10.25 -25.77 6.52
N LEU A 22 8.98 -25.59 6.90
CA LEU A 22 8.43 -24.26 7.21
C LEU A 22 9.03 -23.70 8.51
N GLU A 23 9.16 -24.51 9.54
CA GLU A 23 9.82 -24.12 10.79
C GLU A 23 11.32 -23.80 10.61
N GLU A 24 12.00 -24.58 9.75
CA GLU A 24 13.40 -24.32 9.38
C GLU A 24 13.55 -23.04 8.54
N LEU A 25 12.62 -22.78 7.61
CA LEU A 25 12.56 -21.55 6.83
C LEU A 25 12.25 -20.35 7.71
N GLU A 26 11.32 -20.46 8.66
CA GLU A 26 11.04 -19.41 9.65
C GLU A 26 12.26 -19.11 10.55
N LYS A 27 12.98 -20.14 10.97
CA LYS A 27 14.24 -19.96 11.72
C LYS A 27 15.29 -19.23 10.90
N LYS A 28 15.50 -19.63 9.63
CA LYS A 28 16.41 -18.94 8.72
C LYS A 28 15.99 -17.50 8.45
N THR A 29 14.69 -17.23 8.26
CA THR A 29 14.17 -15.87 8.06
C THR A 29 14.41 -14.99 9.28
N LYS A 30 14.27 -15.53 10.50
CA LYS A 30 14.57 -14.81 11.75
C LYS A 30 16.06 -14.52 11.94
N SER A 31 16.95 -15.41 11.50
CA SER A 31 18.41 -15.18 11.58
C SER A 31 18.91 -14.10 10.60
N VAL A 32 18.21 -13.92 9.48
CA VAL A 32 18.54 -12.91 8.45
C VAL A 32 18.11 -11.47 8.88
N VAL A 33 17.15 -11.36 9.79
CA VAL A 33 16.61 -10.05 10.24
C VAL A 33 17.41 -9.45 11.42
N ASN A 34 18.29 -10.21 12.06
CA ASN A 34 18.95 -9.82 13.33
C ASN A 34 20.26 -9.03 13.19
N GLU A 35 20.66 -8.59 11.99
CA GLU A 35 21.85 -7.76 11.81
C GLU A 35 21.42 -6.30 11.54
N GLU A 36 21.26 -5.51 12.60
CA GLU A 36 20.72 -4.13 12.56
C GLU A 36 21.56 -3.16 11.71
N GLU A 37 22.88 -3.29 11.69
CA GLU A 37 23.75 -2.45 10.85
C GLU A 37 23.52 -2.67 9.35
N ASN A 38 23.24 -3.89 8.93
CA ASN A 38 22.94 -4.23 7.54
C ASN A 38 21.57 -3.72 7.06
N VAL A 39 20.60 -3.50 7.96
CA VAL A 39 19.26 -3.02 7.58
C VAL A 39 19.27 -1.56 7.14
N PHE A 40 20.07 -0.71 7.79
CA PHE A 40 20.18 0.71 7.42
C PHE A 40 20.84 0.88 6.06
N GLU A 41 21.94 0.20 5.83
CA GLU A 41 22.65 0.21 4.54
C GLU A 41 21.78 -0.38 3.42
N TYR A 42 21.11 -1.50 3.68
CA TYR A 42 20.13 -2.08 2.77
C TYR A 42 19.06 -1.07 2.35
N ASN A 43 18.42 -0.39 3.31
CA ASN A 43 17.37 0.59 3.02
C ASN A 43 17.89 1.79 2.22
N GLN A 44 19.10 2.27 2.50
CA GLN A 44 19.73 3.33 1.71
C GLN A 44 19.99 2.90 0.27
N ASN A 45 20.52 1.69 0.08
CA ASN A 45 20.82 1.16 -1.24
C ASN A 45 19.55 0.90 -2.05
N ILE A 46 18.48 0.35 -1.45
CA ILE A 46 17.17 0.21 -2.10
C ILE A 46 16.59 1.56 -2.52
N LYS A 47 16.77 2.61 -1.71
CA LYS A 47 16.34 3.96 -2.09
C LYS A 47 17.09 4.45 -3.33
N LYS A 48 18.43 4.32 -3.36
CA LYS A 48 19.25 4.68 -4.53
C LYS A 48 18.84 3.88 -5.77
N VAL A 49 18.62 2.56 -5.64
CA VAL A 49 18.15 1.68 -6.72
C VAL A 49 16.83 2.19 -7.29
N ASN A 50 15.85 2.48 -6.44
CA ASN A 50 14.55 2.98 -6.87
C ASN A 50 14.65 4.36 -7.56
N ASP A 51 15.54 5.23 -7.10
CA ASP A 51 15.76 6.54 -7.71
C ASP A 51 16.43 6.42 -9.09
N PHE A 52 17.39 5.49 -9.25
CA PHE A 52 18.00 5.21 -10.55
C PHE A 52 17.01 4.57 -11.53
N ILE A 53 16.18 3.62 -11.09
CA ILE A 53 15.13 3.01 -11.93
C ILE A 53 14.16 4.10 -12.43
N LYS A 54 13.73 5.03 -11.55
CA LYS A 54 12.83 6.14 -11.94
C LYS A 54 13.46 7.09 -12.95
N LYS A 55 14.79 7.26 -12.93
CA LYS A 55 15.54 8.07 -13.89
C LYS A 55 15.88 7.33 -15.19
N GLY A 56 15.55 6.03 -15.29
CA GLY A 56 15.93 5.19 -16.43
C GLY A 56 17.40 4.76 -16.42
N GLU A 57 18.12 4.96 -15.31
CA GLU A 57 19.53 4.63 -15.15
C GLU A 57 19.70 3.17 -14.69
N PHE A 58 19.21 2.22 -15.49
CA PHE A 58 19.08 0.82 -15.13
C PHE A 58 20.41 0.14 -14.76
N GLU A 59 21.49 0.42 -15.49
CA GLU A 59 22.81 -0.16 -15.19
C GLU A 59 23.34 0.27 -13.82
N LYS A 60 23.12 1.53 -13.39
CA LYS A 60 23.53 1.97 -12.06
C LYS A 60 22.71 1.27 -10.96
N ALA A 61 21.41 1.10 -11.19
CA ALA A 61 20.55 0.34 -10.27
C ALA A 61 21.03 -1.11 -10.14
N LYS A 62 21.36 -1.75 -11.25
CA LYS A 62 21.85 -3.13 -11.30
C LYS A 62 23.17 -3.32 -10.55
N ASN A 63 24.13 -2.42 -10.77
CA ASN A 63 25.43 -2.49 -10.10
C ASN A 63 25.28 -2.45 -8.56
N ILE A 64 24.42 -1.58 -8.04
CA ILE A 64 24.12 -1.55 -6.60
C ILE A 64 23.49 -2.87 -6.14
N LEU A 65 22.55 -3.43 -6.91
CA LEU A 65 21.89 -4.69 -6.56
C LEU A 65 22.88 -5.88 -6.58
N GLU A 66 23.83 -5.88 -7.51
CA GLU A 66 24.90 -6.90 -7.56
C GLU A 66 25.86 -6.80 -6.37
N GLU A 67 26.15 -5.58 -5.89
CA GLU A 67 26.89 -5.37 -4.64
C GLU A 67 26.08 -5.82 -3.43
N MET A 68 24.82 -5.45 -3.35
CA MET A 68 23.91 -5.87 -2.27
C MET A 68 23.78 -7.40 -2.19
N LYS A 69 23.79 -8.11 -3.31
CA LYS A 69 23.75 -9.59 -3.35
C LYS A 69 24.96 -10.23 -2.64
N ARG A 70 26.14 -9.58 -2.68
CA ARG A 70 27.36 -10.07 -2.02
C ARG A 70 27.33 -9.83 -0.51
N LEU A 71 26.62 -8.77 -0.08
CA LEU A 71 26.61 -8.34 1.32
C LEU A 71 25.40 -8.89 2.09
N HIS A 72 24.27 -9.16 1.39
CA HIS A 72 23.02 -9.49 2.04
C HIS A 72 22.15 -10.43 1.20
N GLN A 73 21.56 -11.43 1.82
CA GLN A 73 20.66 -12.42 1.14
C GLN A 73 19.45 -11.76 0.49
N MET A 74 18.94 -10.66 1.05
CA MET A 74 17.90 -9.84 0.43
C MET A 74 18.31 -9.25 -0.92
N GLY A 75 19.60 -9.10 -1.20
CA GLY A 75 20.09 -8.64 -2.49
C GLY A 75 19.70 -9.55 -3.64
N TYR A 76 19.71 -10.88 -3.44
CA TYR A 76 19.19 -11.83 -4.43
C TYR A 76 17.72 -11.61 -4.73
N TYR A 77 16.90 -11.38 -3.71
CA TYR A 77 15.48 -11.12 -3.88
C TYR A 77 15.20 -9.83 -4.69
N GLU A 78 15.89 -8.75 -4.36
CA GLU A 78 15.71 -7.48 -5.06
C GLU A 78 16.27 -7.53 -6.49
N LEU A 79 17.39 -8.21 -6.70
CA LEU A 79 17.97 -8.42 -8.03
C LEU A 79 17.07 -9.32 -8.91
N GLY A 80 16.47 -10.37 -8.34
CA GLY A 80 15.50 -11.20 -9.03
C GLY A 80 14.26 -10.39 -9.47
N LYS A 81 13.75 -9.49 -8.61
CA LYS A 81 12.68 -8.57 -8.98
C LYS A 81 13.11 -7.60 -10.09
N TYR A 82 14.33 -7.08 -10.01
CA TYR A 82 14.87 -6.18 -11.03
C TYR A 82 14.90 -6.88 -12.40
N TYR A 83 15.43 -8.10 -12.50
CA TYR A 83 15.41 -8.87 -13.73
C TYR A 83 13.98 -9.14 -14.23
N TYR A 84 13.04 -9.40 -13.33
CA TYR A 84 11.64 -9.64 -13.67
C TYR A 84 10.95 -8.43 -14.26
N PHE A 85 11.12 -7.22 -13.62
CA PHE A 85 10.36 -6.03 -13.96
C PHE A 85 11.07 -5.09 -14.92
N CYS A 86 12.40 -4.99 -14.86
CA CYS A 86 13.18 -3.99 -15.59
C CYS A 86 13.84 -4.54 -16.84
N GLU A 87 14.47 -5.70 -16.75
CA GLU A 87 15.15 -6.33 -17.91
C GLU A 87 14.27 -7.35 -18.66
N GLY A 88 13.26 -7.93 -18.01
CA GLY A 88 12.44 -8.98 -18.58
C GLY A 88 13.20 -10.34 -18.75
N ASP A 89 14.39 -10.46 -18.16
CA ASP A 89 15.18 -11.68 -18.18
C ASP A 89 14.65 -12.67 -17.13
N LEU A 90 13.69 -13.51 -17.57
CA LEU A 90 12.98 -14.43 -16.69
C LEU A 90 13.89 -15.51 -16.11
N SER A 91 14.93 -15.94 -16.86
CA SER A 91 15.89 -16.96 -16.40
C SER A 91 16.77 -16.44 -15.27
N LYS A 92 17.30 -15.21 -15.39
CA LYS A 92 18.06 -14.57 -14.30
C LYS A 92 17.16 -14.22 -13.12
N ALA A 93 15.91 -13.79 -13.39
CA ALA A 93 14.93 -13.53 -12.33
C ALA A 93 14.70 -14.81 -11.51
N GLU A 94 14.42 -15.94 -12.17
CA GLU A 94 14.18 -17.22 -11.53
C GLU A 94 15.37 -17.67 -10.69
N SER A 95 16.58 -17.68 -11.26
CA SER A 95 17.81 -18.10 -10.56
C SER A 95 18.04 -17.28 -9.28
N ASN A 96 17.91 -15.96 -9.35
CA ASN A 96 18.13 -15.10 -8.18
C ASN A 96 17.01 -15.27 -7.13
N LEU A 97 15.74 -15.36 -7.57
CA LEU A 97 14.62 -15.56 -6.64
C LEU A 97 14.68 -16.94 -5.97
N TYR A 98 15.12 -17.97 -6.69
CA TYR A 98 15.30 -19.31 -6.12
C TYR A 98 16.41 -19.30 -5.06
N ILE A 99 17.56 -18.68 -5.31
CA ILE A 99 18.63 -18.51 -4.32
C ILE A 99 18.11 -17.72 -3.10
N ALA A 100 17.33 -16.65 -3.33
CA ALA A 100 16.74 -15.90 -2.24
C ALA A 100 15.80 -16.76 -1.38
N PHE A 101 14.98 -17.61 -2.03
CA PHE A 101 14.07 -18.53 -1.36
C PHE A 101 14.83 -19.57 -0.52
N GLU A 102 15.84 -20.23 -1.10
CA GLU A 102 16.71 -21.19 -0.42
C GLU A 102 17.42 -20.57 0.81
N ASN A 103 17.71 -19.28 0.74
CA ASN A 103 18.29 -18.50 1.85
C ASN A 103 17.24 -17.99 2.87
N GLY A 104 15.99 -18.49 2.82
CA GLY A 104 14.95 -18.19 3.79
C GLY A 104 14.10 -16.95 3.46
N ILE A 105 14.28 -16.32 2.29
CA ILE A 105 13.43 -15.21 1.84
C ILE A 105 12.13 -15.77 1.22
N VAL A 106 11.28 -16.37 2.03
CA VAL A 106 10.09 -17.13 1.60
C VAL A 106 9.14 -16.31 0.70
N LYS A 107 9.08 -14.99 0.88
CA LYS A 107 8.30 -14.09 0.00
C LYS A 107 8.76 -14.10 -1.46
N ALA A 108 9.95 -14.63 -1.78
CA ALA A 108 10.39 -14.84 -3.15
C ALA A 108 9.50 -15.85 -3.89
N GLY A 109 8.88 -16.78 -3.18
CA GLY A 109 7.92 -17.74 -3.73
C GLY A 109 6.77 -17.09 -4.49
N TYR A 110 6.32 -15.89 -4.09
CA TYR A 110 5.33 -15.14 -4.87
C TYR A 110 5.81 -14.85 -6.31
N TYR A 111 7.05 -14.41 -6.47
CA TYR A 111 7.59 -14.07 -7.80
C TYR A 111 7.95 -15.33 -8.61
N LEU A 112 8.42 -16.42 -7.94
CA LEU A 112 8.58 -17.72 -8.57
C LEU A 112 7.24 -18.22 -9.10
N GLY A 113 6.16 -18.09 -8.32
CA GLY A 113 4.82 -18.40 -8.79
C GLY A 113 4.39 -17.55 -10.00
N LEU A 114 4.75 -16.26 -10.05
CA LEU A 114 4.47 -15.43 -11.22
C LEU A 114 5.24 -15.88 -12.48
N LEU A 115 6.47 -16.36 -12.32
CA LEU A 115 7.28 -16.92 -13.41
C LEU A 115 6.65 -18.17 -13.96
N GLU A 116 6.20 -19.09 -13.10
CA GLU A 116 5.51 -20.31 -13.49
C GLU A 116 4.16 -20.03 -14.17
N GLU A 117 3.39 -19.01 -13.71
CA GLU A 117 2.18 -18.58 -14.42
C GLU A 117 2.49 -18.12 -15.86
N LYS A 118 3.57 -17.34 -16.04
CA LYS A 118 3.99 -16.90 -17.38
C LYS A 118 4.41 -18.06 -18.28
N SER A 119 4.99 -19.10 -17.70
CA SER A 119 5.39 -20.34 -18.40
C SER A 119 4.22 -21.31 -18.65
N GLY A 120 3.01 -20.97 -18.14
CA GLY A 120 1.82 -21.82 -18.25
C GLY A 120 1.75 -22.95 -17.21
N ASN A 121 2.68 -23.03 -16.29
CA ASN A 121 2.79 -24.09 -15.27
C ASN A 121 1.92 -23.77 -14.05
N ILE A 122 0.60 -23.72 -14.23
CA ILE A 122 -0.37 -23.24 -13.20
C ILE A 122 -0.27 -24.05 -11.90
N ASN A 123 -0.03 -25.35 -11.95
CA ASN A 123 0.10 -26.19 -10.75
C ASN A 123 1.36 -25.84 -9.95
N LEU A 124 2.50 -25.62 -10.62
CA LEU A 124 3.74 -25.18 -9.96
C LEU A 124 3.60 -23.78 -9.40
N ALA A 125 2.97 -22.86 -10.15
CA ALA A 125 2.65 -21.52 -9.66
C ALA A 125 1.85 -21.55 -8.35
N ARG A 126 0.82 -22.41 -8.31
CA ARG A 126 0.02 -22.62 -7.10
C ARG A 126 0.87 -23.11 -5.92
N ASN A 127 1.75 -24.08 -6.14
CA ASN A 127 2.64 -24.59 -5.10
C ASN A 127 3.51 -23.47 -4.51
N TRP A 128 4.08 -22.62 -5.36
CA TRP A 128 4.85 -21.47 -4.92
C TRP A 128 4.02 -20.45 -4.10
N TYR A 129 2.77 -20.21 -4.50
CA TYR A 129 1.88 -19.33 -3.73
C TYR A 129 1.49 -19.95 -2.39
N VAL A 130 1.25 -21.26 -2.32
CA VAL A 130 0.98 -21.95 -1.05
C VAL A 130 2.20 -21.89 -0.13
N THR A 131 3.40 -22.07 -0.67
CA THR A 131 4.64 -22.00 0.11
C THR A 131 4.86 -20.62 0.72
N SER A 132 4.55 -19.57 -0.04
CA SER A 132 4.73 -18.18 0.40
C SER A 132 3.49 -17.55 1.08
N PHE A 133 2.46 -18.35 1.33
CA PHE A 133 1.16 -17.92 1.84
C PHE A 133 1.27 -17.06 3.12
N ASN A 134 1.98 -17.52 4.14
CA ASN A 134 2.10 -16.84 5.43
C ASN A 134 3.01 -15.60 5.39
N PHE A 135 3.73 -15.37 4.30
CA PHE A 135 4.72 -14.30 4.14
C PHE A 135 4.34 -13.26 3.09
N SER A 136 3.26 -13.50 2.36
CA SER A 136 2.85 -12.65 1.24
C SER A 136 1.33 -12.63 1.05
N GLU A 137 0.68 -11.53 1.43
CA GLU A 137 -0.73 -11.31 1.09
C GLU A 137 -0.99 -11.39 -0.43
N LYS A 138 0.01 -11.07 -1.26
CA LYS A 138 -0.09 -11.21 -2.72
C LYS A 138 -0.27 -12.66 -3.13
N SER A 139 0.39 -13.61 -2.44
CA SER A 139 0.22 -15.05 -2.67
C SER A 139 -1.19 -15.50 -2.27
N VAL A 140 -1.69 -15.01 -1.13
CA VAL A 140 -3.08 -15.26 -0.70
C VAL A 140 -4.07 -14.78 -1.77
N MET A 141 -3.87 -13.58 -2.30
CA MET A 141 -4.73 -13.04 -3.36
C MET A 141 -4.66 -13.85 -4.66
N LYS A 142 -3.50 -14.38 -5.04
CA LYS A 142 -3.39 -15.29 -6.19
C LYS A 142 -4.17 -16.59 -5.97
N LEU A 143 -4.04 -17.18 -4.79
CA LEU A 143 -4.78 -18.39 -4.42
C LEU A 143 -6.31 -18.12 -4.35
N PHE A 144 -6.72 -16.97 -3.86
CA PHE A 144 -8.12 -16.52 -3.89
C PHE A 144 -8.67 -16.48 -5.32
N TYR A 145 -7.94 -15.87 -6.29
CA TYR A 145 -8.38 -15.84 -7.68
C TYR A 145 -8.39 -17.22 -8.34
N PHE A 146 -7.47 -18.14 -7.99
CA PHE A 146 -7.57 -19.53 -8.43
C PHE A 146 -8.81 -20.20 -7.86
N ALA A 147 -9.09 -20.04 -6.57
CA ALA A 147 -10.27 -20.61 -5.94
C ALA A 147 -11.59 -20.09 -6.55
N ILE A 148 -11.65 -18.82 -6.95
CA ILE A 148 -12.79 -18.27 -7.69
C ILE A 148 -12.99 -18.98 -9.03
N ARG A 149 -11.93 -19.15 -9.82
CA ARG A 149 -11.99 -19.84 -11.12
C ARG A 149 -12.44 -21.29 -10.98
N GLU A 150 -12.06 -21.95 -9.90
CA GLU A 150 -12.39 -23.34 -9.59
C GLU A 150 -13.71 -23.49 -8.84
N GLN A 151 -14.37 -22.37 -8.52
CA GLN A 151 -15.59 -22.35 -7.71
C GLN A 151 -15.42 -23.04 -6.34
N ASN A 152 -14.21 -23.00 -5.80
CA ASN A 152 -13.88 -23.60 -4.51
C ASN A 152 -14.22 -22.63 -3.36
N PHE A 153 -15.48 -22.61 -2.96
CA PHE A 153 -16.02 -21.69 -1.95
C PHE A 153 -15.36 -21.87 -0.57
N TRP A 154 -15.01 -23.11 -0.20
CA TRP A 154 -14.31 -23.37 1.05
C TRP A 154 -12.92 -22.71 1.12
N ALA A 155 -12.18 -22.79 0.02
CA ALA A 155 -10.87 -22.14 -0.05
C ALA A 155 -11.02 -20.62 -0.03
N ILE A 156 -12.02 -20.05 -0.72
CA ILE A 156 -12.31 -18.62 -0.72
C ILE A 156 -12.58 -18.13 0.71
N ASP A 157 -13.46 -18.81 1.44
CA ASP A 157 -13.78 -18.45 2.82
C ASP A 157 -12.55 -18.61 3.75
N GLY A 158 -11.73 -19.63 3.53
CA GLY A 158 -10.47 -19.80 4.25
C GLY A 158 -9.51 -18.62 4.05
N TYR A 159 -9.32 -18.17 2.81
CA TYR A 159 -8.48 -17.01 2.49
C TYR A 159 -9.07 -15.71 3.02
N PHE A 160 -10.40 -15.56 2.99
CA PHE A 160 -11.10 -14.42 3.58
C PHE A 160 -10.81 -14.31 5.08
N TYR A 161 -11.06 -15.37 5.86
CA TYR A 161 -10.82 -15.33 7.30
C TYR A 161 -9.35 -15.16 7.65
N TYR A 162 -8.44 -15.71 6.84
CA TYR A 162 -7.01 -15.45 7.01
C TYR A 162 -6.69 -13.97 6.85
N LEU A 163 -7.16 -13.31 5.77
CA LEU A 163 -6.91 -11.89 5.56
C LEU A 163 -7.71 -10.99 6.50
N LEU A 164 -8.89 -11.43 6.95
CA LEU A 164 -9.64 -10.70 7.97
C LEU A 164 -8.88 -10.68 9.30
N GLN A 165 -8.17 -11.75 9.65
CA GLN A 165 -7.40 -11.84 10.88
C GLN A 165 -6.00 -11.23 10.79
N TYR A 166 -5.27 -11.51 9.71
CA TYR A 166 -3.85 -11.19 9.57
C TYR A 166 -3.54 -10.19 8.46
N GLY A 167 -4.51 -9.89 7.61
CA GLY A 167 -4.31 -8.97 6.50
C GLY A 167 -4.24 -7.53 6.95
N GLU A 168 -3.31 -6.80 6.35
CA GLU A 168 -3.07 -5.38 6.64
C GLU A 168 -3.56 -4.46 5.51
N SER A 169 -3.95 -5.02 4.34
CA SER A 169 -4.25 -4.23 3.15
C SER A 169 -5.75 -4.02 2.92
N ALA A 170 -6.20 -2.77 3.01
CA ALA A 170 -7.57 -2.39 2.68
C ALA A 170 -7.95 -2.75 1.23
N LYS A 171 -7.00 -2.72 0.29
CA LYS A 171 -7.24 -3.11 -1.10
C LYS A 171 -7.60 -4.59 -1.23
N ASN A 172 -6.90 -5.45 -0.49
CA ASN A 172 -7.18 -6.89 -0.50
C ASN A 172 -8.54 -7.18 0.13
N LEU A 173 -8.86 -6.54 1.25
CA LEU A 173 -10.19 -6.64 1.88
C LEU A 173 -11.30 -6.14 0.94
N TYR A 174 -11.05 -5.08 0.18
CA TYR A 174 -12.01 -4.58 -0.81
C TYR A 174 -12.28 -5.58 -1.95
N GLU A 175 -11.26 -6.33 -2.41
CA GLU A 175 -11.46 -7.40 -3.41
C GLU A 175 -12.41 -8.50 -2.87
N PHE A 176 -12.29 -8.87 -1.59
CA PHE A 176 -13.24 -9.79 -0.96
C PHE A 176 -14.63 -9.16 -0.78
N ALA A 177 -14.71 -7.87 -0.43
CA ALA A 177 -16.01 -7.17 -0.35
C ALA A 177 -16.73 -7.22 -1.70
N LYS A 178 -16.04 -7.01 -2.81
CA LYS A 178 -16.62 -7.15 -4.17
C LYS A 178 -17.12 -8.57 -4.43
N TYR A 179 -16.35 -9.58 -4.09
CA TYR A 179 -16.75 -10.98 -4.25
C TYR A 179 -18.06 -11.28 -3.49
N TYR A 180 -18.11 -10.92 -2.20
CA TYR A 180 -19.31 -11.14 -1.38
C TYR A 180 -20.49 -10.26 -1.78
N PHE A 181 -20.23 -9.07 -2.32
CA PHE A 181 -21.28 -8.22 -2.90
C PHE A 181 -22.03 -8.91 -4.05
N TRP A 182 -21.29 -9.55 -4.97
CA TRP A 182 -21.90 -10.30 -6.06
C TRP A 182 -22.62 -11.59 -5.59
N ARG A 183 -22.28 -12.06 -4.41
CA ARG A 183 -22.95 -13.21 -3.76
C ARG A 183 -24.09 -12.81 -2.82
N ASN A 184 -24.38 -11.54 -2.67
CA ASN A 184 -25.36 -10.98 -1.73
C ASN A 184 -25.10 -11.38 -0.25
N ASP A 185 -23.84 -11.56 0.14
CA ASP A 185 -23.45 -11.88 1.51
C ASP A 185 -23.09 -10.60 2.27
N ALA A 186 -24.13 -9.94 2.80
CA ALA A 186 -23.98 -8.68 3.52
C ALA A 186 -23.25 -8.84 4.87
N GLU A 187 -23.31 -10.01 5.51
CA GLU A 187 -22.65 -10.25 6.81
C GLU A 187 -21.13 -10.15 6.65
N LYS A 188 -20.57 -10.83 5.67
CA LYS A 188 -19.14 -10.78 5.40
C LYS A 188 -18.65 -9.41 4.94
N ILE A 189 -19.45 -8.66 4.19
CA ILE A 189 -19.15 -7.27 3.85
C ILE A 189 -19.10 -6.40 5.11
N LYS A 190 -20.01 -6.62 6.07
CA LYS A 190 -20.04 -5.90 7.34
C LYS A 190 -18.82 -6.23 8.23
N GLU A 191 -18.36 -7.48 8.24
CA GLU A 191 -17.09 -7.84 8.91
C GLU A 191 -15.91 -7.07 8.33
N ILE A 192 -15.83 -6.94 7.00
CA ILE A 192 -14.82 -6.13 6.32
C ILE A 192 -14.95 -4.65 6.71
N GLN A 193 -16.15 -4.09 6.69
CA GLN A 193 -16.38 -2.70 7.09
C GLN A 193 -15.91 -2.44 8.52
N ASN A 194 -16.25 -3.33 9.45
CA ASN A 194 -15.83 -3.24 10.85
C ASN A 194 -14.29 -3.25 10.97
N LYS A 195 -13.60 -4.12 10.23
CA LYS A 195 -12.14 -4.15 10.23
C LYS A 195 -11.56 -2.84 9.69
N LEU A 196 -12.06 -2.34 8.57
CA LEU A 196 -11.57 -1.10 7.95
C LEU A 196 -11.78 0.14 8.84
N LEU A 197 -12.83 0.16 9.67
CA LEU A 197 -13.16 1.29 10.53
C LEU A 197 -12.47 1.24 11.90
N ASN A 198 -12.26 0.05 12.45
CA ASN A 198 -11.90 -0.11 13.86
C ASN A 198 -10.44 -0.49 14.08
N GLU A 199 -9.75 -1.03 13.07
CA GLU A 199 -8.36 -1.40 13.21
C GLU A 199 -7.44 -0.24 12.83
N SER A 200 -6.41 0.00 13.66
CA SER A 200 -5.30 0.88 13.33
C SER A 200 -4.36 0.20 12.33
N GLN A 201 -3.54 1.00 11.67
CA GLN A 201 -2.46 0.52 10.78
C GLN A 201 -2.94 -0.25 9.52
N ILE A 202 -4.23 -0.11 9.13
CA ILE A 202 -4.70 -0.67 7.85
C ILE A 202 -3.99 0.04 6.69
N LEU A 203 -3.24 -0.72 5.90
CA LEU A 203 -2.47 -0.20 4.78
C LEU A 203 -3.39 0.12 3.58
N TYR A 204 -3.04 1.20 2.87
CA TYR A 204 -3.72 1.61 1.63
C TYR A 204 -5.21 1.93 1.78
N LEU A 205 -5.66 2.24 3.00
CA LEU A 205 -7.04 2.69 3.22
C LEU A 205 -7.26 4.02 2.49
N THR A 206 -8.40 4.16 1.82
CA THR A 206 -8.83 5.39 1.17
C THR A 206 -10.30 5.69 1.51
N LYS A 207 -10.67 6.97 1.44
CA LYS A 207 -12.08 7.38 1.60
C LYS A 207 -12.99 6.71 0.57
N GLU A 208 -12.46 6.42 -0.62
CA GLU A 208 -13.17 5.71 -1.69
C GLU A 208 -13.50 4.28 -1.29
N ILE A 209 -12.53 3.53 -0.74
CA ILE A 209 -12.76 2.15 -0.29
C ILE A 209 -13.87 2.12 0.77
N LEU A 210 -13.82 3.02 1.76
CA LEU A 210 -14.85 3.09 2.80
C LEU A 210 -16.22 3.40 2.21
N TYR A 211 -16.31 4.41 1.36
CA TYR A 211 -17.56 4.79 0.70
C TYR A 211 -18.14 3.65 -0.15
N ASN A 212 -17.31 2.97 -0.94
CA ASN A 212 -17.76 1.88 -1.79
C ASN A 212 -18.24 0.67 -0.96
N VAL A 213 -17.58 0.33 0.14
CA VAL A 213 -18.04 -0.74 1.05
C VAL A 213 -19.37 -0.36 1.70
N GLU A 214 -19.54 0.91 2.10
CA GLU A 214 -20.79 1.43 2.61
C GLU A 214 -21.93 1.33 1.56
N CYS A 215 -21.66 1.70 0.31
CA CYS A 215 -22.62 1.56 -0.78
C CYS A 215 -22.99 0.10 -1.08
N MET A 216 -22.08 -0.86 -0.90
CA MET A 216 -22.38 -2.29 -1.04
C MET A 216 -23.40 -2.78 -0.01
N LEU A 217 -23.42 -2.18 1.17
CA LEU A 217 -24.37 -2.47 2.26
C LEU A 217 -25.63 -1.59 2.20
N GLY A 218 -25.63 -0.57 1.34
CA GLY A 218 -26.70 0.39 1.22
C GLY A 218 -27.95 -0.12 0.48
N ASP A 219 -28.81 0.82 0.12
CA ASP A 219 -30.03 0.59 -0.64
C ASP A 219 -29.77 0.09 -2.08
N GLU A 220 -30.83 -0.24 -2.81
CA GLU A 220 -30.72 -0.74 -4.18
C GLU A 220 -30.00 0.27 -5.10
N LYS A 221 -30.27 1.56 -4.93
CA LYS A 221 -29.64 2.62 -5.72
C LYS A 221 -28.13 2.68 -5.50
N SER A 222 -27.69 2.61 -4.25
CA SER A 222 -26.27 2.55 -3.88
C SER A 222 -25.58 1.30 -4.43
N ARG A 223 -26.27 0.16 -4.41
CA ARG A 223 -25.77 -1.10 -4.95
C ARG A 223 -25.66 -1.07 -6.48
N GLU A 224 -26.61 -0.45 -7.20
CA GLU A 224 -26.52 -0.25 -8.65
C GLU A 224 -25.34 0.66 -9.01
N TYR A 225 -25.11 1.73 -8.25
CA TYR A 225 -23.89 2.55 -8.41
C TYR A 225 -22.61 1.69 -8.41
N ILE A 226 -22.46 0.80 -7.42
CA ILE A 226 -21.29 -0.09 -7.32
C ILE A 226 -21.19 -1.03 -8.54
N LYS A 227 -22.31 -1.61 -9.01
CA LYS A 227 -22.30 -2.49 -10.19
C LYS A 227 -21.75 -1.75 -11.43
N PHE A 228 -22.25 -0.54 -11.69
CA PHE A 228 -21.77 0.26 -12.82
C PHE A 228 -20.31 0.70 -12.65
N LEU A 229 -19.90 1.09 -11.44
CA LEU A 229 -18.52 1.47 -11.13
C LEU A 229 -17.56 0.31 -11.38
N GLU A 230 -17.82 -0.88 -10.84
CA GLU A 230 -16.93 -2.02 -10.99
C GLU A 230 -16.87 -2.52 -12.44
N ASN A 231 -17.98 -2.48 -13.18
CA ASN A 231 -17.98 -2.75 -14.62
C ASN A 231 -17.11 -1.74 -15.38
N ALA A 232 -17.20 -0.44 -15.06
CA ALA A 232 -16.35 0.58 -15.65
C ALA A 232 -14.87 0.32 -15.40
N LYS A 233 -14.49 0.02 -14.15
CA LYS A 233 -13.11 -0.30 -13.75
C LYS A 233 -12.58 -1.57 -14.44
N ASN A 234 -13.42 -2.57 -14.63
CA ASN A 234 -13.05 -3.79 -15.34
C ASN A 234 -12.82 -3.54 -16.84
N LEU A 235 -13.70 -2.79 -17.50
CA LEU A 235 -13.54 -2.40 -18.90
C LEU A 235 -12.29 -1.54 -19.10
N GLU A 236 -12.00 -0.64 -18.17
CA GLU A 236 -10.75 0.13 -18.18
C GLU A 236 -9.51 -0.76 -18.11
N LYS A 237 -9.49 -1.78 -17.24
CA LYS A 237 -8.39 -2.75 -17.14
C LYS A 237 -8.22 -3.57 -18.42
N LEU A 238 -9.30 -3.81 -19.16
CA LEU A 238 -9.28 -4.51 -20.46
C LEU A 238 -8.87 -3.60 -21.62
N GLY A 239 -8.64 -2.30 -21.38
CA GLY A 239 -8.33 -1.32 -22.42
C GLY A 239 -9.54 -0.84 -23.21
N GLU A 240 -10.76 -1.22 -22.81
CA GLU A 240 -12.01 -0.79 -23.49
C GLU A 240 -12.44 0.61 -23.02
N ILE A 241 -11.62 1.60 -23.34
CA ILE A 241 -11.67 2.96 -22.77
C ILE A 241 -13.02 3.66 -23.00
N GLU A 242 -13.58 3.57 -24.23
CA GLU A 242 -14.86 4.21 -24.53
C GLU A 242 -16.04 3.56 -23.81
N LYS A 243 -16.03 2.23 -23.70
CA LYS A 243 -17.05 1.52 -22.96
C LYS A 243 -16.95 1.83 -21.45
N ALA A 244 -15.74 1.87 -20.91
CA ALA A 244 -15.50 2.26 -19.52
C ALA A 244 -16.08 3.66 -19.24
N GLU A 245 -15.84 4.66 -20.13
CA GLU A 245 -16.40 6.01 -19.98
C GLU A 245 -17.93 6.00 -19.93
N LYS A 246 -18.60 5.18 -20.76
CA LYS A 246 -20.07 5.05 -20.73
C LYS A 246 -20.58 4.50 -19.38
N PHE A 247 -19.89 3.50 -18.83
CA PHE A 247 -20.28 2.92 -17.53
C PHE A 247 -20.00 3.88 -16.37
N TYR A 248 -18.88 4.64 -16.38
CA TYR A 248 -18.67 5.71 -15.42
C TYR A 248 -19.76 6.78 -15.47
N LYS A 249 -20.20 7.20 -16.67
CA LYS A 249 -21.31 8.14 -16.82
C LYS A 249 -22.62 7.56 -16.29
N LYS A 250 -22.87 6.27 -16.54
CA LYS A 250 -24.09 5.62 -16.05
C LYS A 250 -24.13 5.50 -14.53
N SER A 251 -22.98 5.33 -13.88
CA SER A 251 -22.92 5.29 -12.42
C SER A 251 -23.39 6.61 -11.77
N ILE A 252 -23.29 7.75 -12.48
CA ILE A 252 -23.75 9.06 -12.00
C ILE A 252 -25.28 9.09 -11.81
N GLU A 253 -26.04 8.32 -12.58
CA GLU A 253 -27.51 8.24 -12.46
C GLU A 253 -27.94 7.66 -11.11
N TYR A 254 -27.06 6.88 -10.49
CA TYR A 254 -27.31 6.20 -9.22
C TYR A 254 -26.63 6.88 -8.02
N SER A 255 -25.53 7.56 -8.23
CA SER A 255 -24.86 8.35 -7.20
C SER A 255 -24.08 9.51 -7.80
N GLU A 256 -24.28 10.70 -7.26
CA GLU A 256 -23.48 11.89 -7.66
C GLU A 256 -21.97 11.67 -7.43
N TYR A 257 -21.58 10.76 -6.54
CA TYR A 257 -20.20 10.34 -6.35
C TYR A 257 -19.59 9.70 -7.60
N GLY A 258 -20.40 9.21 -8.54
CA GLY A 258 -19.98 8.81 -9.88
C GLY A 258 -19.21 9.89 -10.63
N ASN A 259 -19.49 11.19 -10.37
CA ASN A 259 -18.71 12.30 -10.92
C ASN A 259 -17.28 12.34 -10.38
N VAL A 260 -17.06 11.93 -9.13
CA VAL A 260 -15.72 11.80 -8.52
C VAL A 260 -14.92 10.73 -9.27
N GLU A 261 -15.53 9.58 -9.52
CA GLU A 261 -14.89 8.47 -10.21
C GLU A 261 -14.63 8.80 -11.70
N LEU A 262 -15.59 9.47 -12.36
CA LEU A 262 -15.40 9.96 -13.73
C LEU A 262 -14.29 11.02 -13.79
N ALA A 263 -14.17 11.91 -12.80
CA ALA A 263 -13.07 12.86 -12.73
C ALA A 263 -11.70 12.18 -12.56
N LYS A 264 -11.60 11.16 -11.70
CA LYS A 264 -10.40 10.33 -11.56
C LYS A 264 -10.06 9.61 -12.87
N TYR A 265 -11.05 9.06 -13.54
CA TYR A 265 -10.88 8.43 -14.83
C TYR A 265 -10.29 9.41 -15.86
N TYR A 266 -10.88 10.61 -16.02
CA TYR A 266 -10.33 11.61 -16.93
C TYR A 266 -8.93 12.11 -16.54
N GLY A 267 -8.65 12.20 -15.25
CA GLY A 267 -7.34 12.62 -14.73
C GLY A 267 -6.18 11.64 -14.98
N LYS A 268 -6.46 10.45 -15.52
CA LYS A 268 -5.42 9.49 -15.97
C LYS A 268 -4.85 9.84 -17.34
N PHE A 269 -5.54 10.66 -18.11
CA PHE A 269 -5.18 11.02 -19.48
C PHE A 269 -4.71 12.48 -19.54
N ALA A 270 -3.54 12.70 -20.13
CA ALA A 270 -2.97 14.04 -20.33
C ALA A 270 -3.53 14.75 -21.60
N GLU A 271 -4.70 14.35 -22.08
CA GLU A 271 -5.33 14.85 -23.29
C GLU A 271 -6.15 16.12 -23.02
N PHE A 272 -6.04 17.11 -23.89
CA PHE A 272 -6.78 18.38 -23.77
C PHE A 272 -8.31 18.18 -23.71
N ASN A 273 -8.85 17.25 -24.49
CA ASN A 273 -10.29 16.99 -24.48
C ASN A 273 -10.78 16.47 -23.11
N LYS A 274 -9.96 15.70 -22.41
CA LYS A 274 -10.27 15.21 -21.06
C LYS A 274 -10.19 16.34 -20.01
N TYR A 275 -9.26 17.29 -20.19
CA TYR A 275 -9.19 18.50 -19.38
C TYR A 275 -10.44 19.37 -19.51
N GLU A 276 -10.96 19.57 -20.72
CA GLU A 276 -12.21 20.30 -20.93
C GLU A 276 -13.42 19.56 -20.33
N LYS A 277 -13.46 18.23 -20.38
CA LYS A 277 -14.48 17.43 -19.68
C LYS A 277 -14.39 17.61 -18.16
N LEU A 278 -13.19 17.63 -17.58
CA LEU A 278 -12.98 17.93 -16.17
C LEU A 278 -13.51 19.32 -15.79
N LYS A 279 -13.21 20.36 -16.59
CA LYS A 279 -13.75 21.70 -16.36
C LYS A 279 -15.27 21.73 -16.39
N ARG A 280 -15.93 20.96 -17.27
CA ARG A 280 -17.39 20.86 -17.32
C ARG A 280 -17.95 20.21 -16.05
N ILE A 281 -17.34 19.11 -15.56
CA ILE A 281 -17.75 18.49 -14.30
C ILE A 281 -17.60 19.50 -13.15
N PHE A 282 -16.49 20.23 -13.08
CA PHE A 282 -16.25 21.24 -12.05
C PHE A 282 -17.28 22.38 -12.08
N LYS A 283 -17.63 22.88 -13.26
CA LYS A 283 -18.60 23.98 -13.41
C LYS A 283 -20.02 23.54 -13.05
N ASN A 284 -20.39 22.32 -13.39
CA ASN A 284 -21.77 21.82 -13.26
C ASN A 284 -22.08 21.20 -11.90
N ASN A 285 -21.08 21.08 -11.02
CA ASN A 285 -21.26 20.45 -9.71
C ASN A 285 -20.86 21.40 -8.58
N PHE A 286 -21.72 21.49 -7.56
CA PHE A 286 -21.47 22.32 -6.37
C PHE A 286 -21.10 21.49 -5.15
N LEU A 287 -21.22 20.16 -5.21
CA LEU A 287 -20.86 19.27 -4.11
C LEU A 287 -19.37 19.37 -3.80
N LYS A 288 -19.04 19.54 -2.52
CA LYS A 288 -17.69 19.71 -2.00
C LYS A 288 -16.73 18.60 -2.48
N GLN A 289 -17.16 17.35 -2.42
CA GLN A 289 -16.36 16.19 -2.81
C GLN A 289 -16.03 16.17 -4.30
N ILE A 290 -17.03 16.48 -5.16
CA ILE A 290 -16.86 16.49 -6.62
C ILE A 290 -15.93 17.64 -7.01
N ARG A 291 -16.15 18.83 -6.46
CA ARG A 291 -15.27 20.00 -6.71
C ARG A 291 -13.86 19.77 -6.22
N SER A 292 -13.73 19.14 -5.05
CA SER A 292 -12.45 18.76 -4.46
C SER A 292 -11.65 17.85 -5.40
N GLU A 293 -12.22 16.73 -5.83
CA GLU A 293 -11.52 15.78 -6.69
C GLU A 293 -11.28 16.34 -8.08
N THR A 294 -12.28 17.01 -8.68
CA THR A 294 -12.15 17.55 -10.04
C THR A 294 -11.06 18.61 -10.12
N SER A 295 -11.00 19.54 -9.14
CA SER A 295 -9.93 20.54 -9.10
C SER A 295 -8.56 19.93 -8.80
N TYR A 296 -8.49 18.85 -8.01
CA TYR A 296 -7.25 18.09 -7.83
C TYR A 296 -6.75 17.49 -9.15
N GLN A 297 -7.64 16.89 -9.97
CA GLN A 297 -7.26 16.33 -11.27
C GLN A 297 -6.89 17.43 -12.29
N LEU A 298 -7.55 18.61 -12.24
CA LEU A 298 -7.16 19.76 -13.04
C LEU A 298 -5.76 20.28 -12.65
N GLY A 299 -5.45 20.32 -11.35
CA GLY A 299 -4.12 20.65 -10.86
C GLY A 299 -3.05 19.67 -11.36
N LYS A 300 -3.34 18.37 -11.31
CA LYS A 300 -2.43 17.34 -11.89
C LYS A 300 -2.19 17.56 -13.38
N TYR A 301 -3.23 17.85 -14.14
CA TYR A 301 -3.08 18.12 -15.56
C TYR A 301 -2.16 19.33 -15.79
N SER A 302 -2.38 20.45 -15.07
CA SER A 302 -1.54 21.65 -15.17
C SER A 302 -0.09 21.37 -14.76
N GLU A 303 0.13 20.55 -13.74
CA GLU A 303 1.47 20.09 -13.30
C GLU A 303 2.16 19.28 -14.43
N HIS A 304 1.46 18.39 -15.11
CA HIS A 304 1.98 17.64 -16.27
C HIS A 304 2.33 18.54 -17.46
N GLN A 305 1.61 19.64 -17.64
CA GLN A 305 1.92 20.65 -18.67
C GLN A 305 3.03 21.62 -18.22
N ASN A 306 3.66 21.37 -17.08
CA ASN A 306 4.68 22.21 -16.45
C ASN A 306 4.19 23.64 -16.13
N ASN A 307 2.87 23.85 -16.06
CA ASN A 307 2.25 25.09 -15.63
C ASN A 307 2.00 25.04 -14.11
N LEU A 308 3.06 25.30 -13.35
CA LEU A 308 3.05 25.15 -11.88
C LEU A 308 2.14 26.19 -11.20
N TYR A 309 2.01 27.39 -11.79
CA TYR A 309 1.12 28.43 -11.25
C TYR A 309 -0.35 28.01 -11.30
N ASP A 310 -0.82 27.58 -12.45
CA ASP A 310 -2.18 27.07 -12.58
C ASP A 310 -2.40 25.81 -11.76
N ALA A 311 -1.37 24.94 -11.63
CA ALA A 311 -1.44 23.76 -10.80
C ALA A 311 -1.72 24.13 -9.34
N ILE A 312 -0.99 25.10 -8.78
CA ILE A 312 -1.20 25.57 -7.40
C ILE A 312 -2.60 26.15 -7.25
N ASN A 313 -3.05 26.99 -8.16
CA ASN A 313 -4.40 27.58 -8.10
C ASN A 313 -5.49 26.51 -8.05
N TRP A 314 -5.39 25.46 -8.87
CA TRP A 314 -6.33 24.35 -8.85
C TRP A 314 -6.23 23.53 -7.58
N TYR A 315 -5.01 23.27 -7.08
CA TYR A 315 -4.82 22.58 -5.82
C TYR A 315 -5.35 23.39 -4.63
N GLU A 316 -5.25 24.73 -4.63
CA GLU A 316 -5.83 25.59 -3.59
C GLU A 316 -7.36 25.52 -3.58
N ILE A 317 -8.01 25.50 -4.76
CA ILE A 317 -9.46 25.30 -4.86
C ILE A 317 -9.83 23.91 -4.28
N SER A 318 -9.05 22.90 -4.57
CA SER A 318 -9.24 21.55 -4.05
C SER A 318 -9.01 21.49 -2.52
N ALA A 319 -7.98 22.15 -2.02
CA ALA A 319 -7.63 22.24 -0.61
C ALA A 319 -8.71 22.97 0.22
N LYS A 320 -9.32 24.04 -0.32
CA LYS A 320 -10.50 24.70 0.30
C LYS A 320 -11.66 23.73 0.51
N ASN A 321 -11.72 22.64 -0.24
CA ASN A 321 -12.67 21.55 -0.08
C ASN A 321 -12.08 20.35 0.72
N GLU A 322 -11.05 20.58 1.54
CA GLU A 322 -10.43 19.61 2.46
C GLU A 322 -9.82 18.38 1.77
N ASN A 323 -9.27 18.55 0.58
CA ASN A 323 -8.52 17.49 -0.09
C ASN A 323 -7.10 17.39 0.51
N TYR A 324 -6.85 16.35 1.30
CA TYR A 324 -5.55 16.15 1.93
C TYR A 324 -4.39 16.02 0.91
N LYS A 325 -4.65 15.43 -0.28
CA LYS A 325 -3.63 15.30 -1.35
C LYS A 325 -3.25 16.67 -1.92
N SER A 326 -4.22 17.58 -2.02
CA SER A 326 -3.97 18.93 -2.55
C SER A 326 -3.11 19.74 -1.60
N PHE A 327 -3.37 19.70 -0.31
CA PHE A 327 -2.51 20.33 0.69
C PHE A 327 -1.06 19.82 0.57
N TYR A 328 -0.88 18.51 0.45
CA TYR A 328 0.43 17.89 0.27
C TYR A 328 1.11 18.36 -1.04
N LYS A 329 0.36 18.39 -2.16
CA LYS A 329 0.87 18.86 -3.46
C LYS A 329 1.32 20.31 -3.41
N ILE A 330 0.53 21.20 -2.80
CA ILE A 330 0.89 22.62 -2.62
C ILE A 330 2.19 22.74 -1.82
N SER A 331 2.32 22.02 -0.70
CA SER A 331 3.55 22.00 0.10
C SER A 331 4.76 21.59 -0.75
N LYS A 332 4.63 20.52 -1.56
CA LYS A 332 5.73 20.06 -2.43
C LYS A 332 6.11 21.07 -3.51
N LEU A 333 5.14 21.67 -4.17
CA LEU A 333 5.39 22.66 -5.21
C LEU A 333 6.03 23.93 -4.64
N LYS A 334 5.57 24.40 -3.47
CA LYS A 334 6.16 25.57 -2.80
C LYS A 334 7.59 25.32 -2.32
N LYS A 335 7.95 24.08 -1.95
CA LYS A 335 9.33 23.67 -1.62
C LYS A 335 10.25 23.61 -2.84
N GLN A 336 9.74 23.57 -4.07
CA GLN A 336 10.59 23.56 -5.26
C GLN A 336 11.21 24.94 -5.48
N LYS A 337 12.53 24.98 -5.78
CA LYS A 337 13.35 26.21 -5.96
C LYS A 337 12.78 27.28 -6.90
N PHE A 338 11.76 26.95 -7.68
CA PHE A 338 11.13 27.88 -8.61
C PHE A 338 10.41 29.04 -7.91
N PHE A 339 9.96 28.83 -6.67
CA PHE A 339 9.25 29.83 -5.86
C PHE A 339 10.13 30.54 -4.81
N GLU A 340 11.43 30.19 -4.70
CA GLU A 340 12.38 30.80 -3.74
C GLU A 340 12.67 32.28 -3.99
N LYS A 341 12.26 32.85 -5.14
CA LYS A 341 12.48 34.28 -5.44
C LYS A 341 11.51 35.23 -4.72
N GLU A 342 10.46 34.71 -4.12
CA GLU A 342 9.54 35.50 -3.29
C GLU A 342 9.82 35.17 -1.81
N ALA A 343 10.76 35.87 -1.21
CA ALA A 343 11.36 35.62 0.11
C ALA A 343 10.41 35.64 1.33
N ASN A 344 9.10 35.80 1.14
CA ASN A 344 8.10 35.79 2.22
C ASN A 344 7.32 34.47 2.35
N LEU A 345 7.67 33.41 1.62
CA LEU A 345 6.90 32.16 1.53
C LEU A 345 7.46 30.98 2.34
N GLN A 346 8.59 31.16 3.03
CA GLN A 346 9.32 30.06 3.71
C GLN A 346 8.52 29.35 4.85
N ASN A 347 7.47 29.97 5.39
CA ASN A 347 6.67 29.34 6.46
C ASN A 347 5.35 28.73 5.94
N ASP A 348 4.98 28.97 4.69
CA ASP A 348 3.69 28.54 4.16
C ASP A 348 3.67 27.07 3.73
N ASP A 349 4.79 26.53 3.24
CA ASP A 349 4.87 25.15 2.78
C ASP A 349 4.66 24.13 3.91
N PHE A 350 5.24 24.38 5.08
CA PHE A 350 5.05 23.55 6.28
C PHE A 350 3.61 23.61 6.80
N LYS A 351 2.98 24.78 6.77
CA LYS A 351 1.56 24.92 7.14
C LYS A 351 0.64 24.04 6.30
N TYR A 352 0.88 23.98 4.98
CA TYR A 352 0.12 23.10 4.08
C TYR A 352 0.43 21.61 4.37
N LEU A 353 1.69 21.26 4.64
CA LEU A 353 2.08 19.91 5.02
C LEU A 353 1.39 19.47 6.31
N LYS A 354 1.42 20.30 7.35
CA LYS A 354 0.75 20.04 8.63
C LYS A 354 -0.75 19.86 8.44
N LYS A 355 -1.40 20.72 7.65
CA LYS A 355 -2.84 20.61 7.37
C LYS A 355 -3.18 19.28 6.65
N SER A 356 -2.34 18.82 5.74
CA SER A 356 -2.50 17.51 5.10
C SER A 356 -2.36 16.36 6.10
N ALA A 357 -1.41 16.46 7.03
CA ALA A 357 -1.21 15.49 8.11
C ALA A 357 -2.41 15.46 9.07
N ASP A 358 -2.93 16.62 9.47
CA ASP A 358 -4.13 16.73 10.32
C ASP A 358 -5.38 16.10 9.70
N LEU A 359 -5.45 16.07 8.38
CA LEU A 359 -6.51 15.37 7.63
C LEU A 359 -6.26 13.85 7.48
N GLY A 360 -5.25 13.29 8.16
CA GLY A 360 -4.95 11.86 8.19
C GLY A 360 -4.18 11.34 6.98
N TYR A 361 -3.48 12.18 6.21
CA TYR A 361 -2.69 11.70 5.08
C TYR A 361 -1.34 11.13 5.53
N GLY A 362 -1.18 9.81 5.49
CA GLY A 362 -0.02 9.11 6.02
C GLY A 362 1.34 9.60 5.48
N ARG A 363 1.40 10.02 4.21
CA ARG A 363 2.64 10.61 3.64
C ARG A 363 2.98 11.96 4.26
N ALA A 364 1.98 12.80 4.48
CA ALA A 364 2.20 14.10 5.12
C ALA A 364 2.58 13.92 6.59
N MET A 365 1.90 13.00 7.29
CA MET A 365 2.18 12.71 8.69
C MET A 365 3.64 12.30 8.92
N ILE A 366 4.17 11.36 8.11
CA ILE A 366 5.57 10.92 8.27
C ILE A 366 6.57 12.00 7.85
N GLU A 367 6.24 12.87 6.89
CA GLU A 367 7.11 13.98 6.53
C GLU A 367 7.13 15.06 7.61
N VAL A 368 5.98 15.33 8.25
CA VAL A 368 5.95 16.20 9.44
C VAL A 368 6.81 15.59 10.55
N ALA A 369 6.64 14.30 10.86
CA ALA A 369 7.44 13.63 11.89
C ALA A 369 8.97 13.66 11.62
N LEU A 370 9.39 13.75 10.37
CA LEU A 370 10.80 13.79 9.97
C LEU A 370 11.32 15.23 9.74
N ASP A 371 10.49 16.25 9.96
CA ASP A 371 10.90 17.62 9.70
C ASP A 371 11.87 18.11 10.78
N SER A 372 13.02 18.65 10.35
CA SER A 372 14.08 19.14 11.24
C SER A 372 13.70 20.38 12.06
N HIS A 373 12.57 21.04 11.72
CA HIS A 373 12.04 22.19 12.48
C HIS A 373 11.21 21.78 13.70
N LEU A 374 10.82 20.49 13.79
CA LEU A 374 10.15 19.98 14.97
C LEU A 374 11.11 19.58 16.08
N ASN A 375 10.69 19.76 17.32
CA ASN A 375 11.39 19.18 18.45
C ASN A 375 11.15 17.65 18.50
N SER A 376 11.96 16.95 19.29
CA SER A 376 11.88 15.49 19.41
C SER A 376 10.52 15.00 19.91
N LEU A 377 9.85 15.77 20.77
CA LEU A 377 8.54 15.42 21.32
C LEU A 377 7.43 15.49 20.25
N GLU A 378 7.37 16.56 19.45
CA GLU A 378 6.38 16.68 18.38
C GLU A 378 6.56 15.61 17.30
N SER A 379 7.82 15.28 16.99
CA SER A 379 8.17 14.19 16.07
C SER A 379 7.68 12.83 16.60
N PHE A 380 7.90 12.58 17.89
CA PHE A 380 7.44 11.37 18.57
C PHE A 380 5.91 11.28 18.62
N GLU A 381 5.21 12.36 19.01
CA GLU A 381 3.75 12.40 19.03
C GLU A 381 3.12 12.13 17.66
N MET A 382 3.73 12.65 16.59
CA MET A 382 3.26 12.37 15.23
C MET A 382 3.50 10.92 14.83
N ALA A 383 4.63 10.33 15.21
CA ALA A 383 4.90 8.91 14.99
C ALA A 383 3.91 8.03 15.78
N GLU A 384 3.62 8.36 17.04
CA GLU A 384 2.63 7.69 17.85
C GLU A 384 1.23 7.74 17.20
N LYS A 385 0.81 8.91 16.69
CA LYS A 385 -0.46 9.04 15.94
C LYS A 385 -0.52 8.07 14.75
N ILE A 386 0.57 7.93 13.99
CA ILE A 386 0.62 6.99 12.86
C ILE A 386 0.43 5.54 13.34
N LEU A 387 0.92 5.20 14.53
CA LEU A 387 0.88 3.84 15.08
C LEU A 387 -0.44 3.50 15.76
N THR A 388 -1.17 4.50 16.28
CA THR A 388 -2.32 4.29 17.17
C THR A 388 -3.66 4.72 16.58
N GLN A 389 -3.66 5.68 15.65
CA GLN A 389 -4.92 6.20 15.10
C GLN A 389 -5.48 5.30 14.01
N ASN A 390 -6.81 5.17 13.99
CA ASN A 390 -7.56 4.59 12.90
C ASN A 390 -7.73 5.61 11.76
N ASN A 391 -8.11 5.12 10.59
CA ASN A 391 -8.46 5.97 9.43
C ASN A 391 -7.32 6.87 8.92
N ILE A 392 -6.07 6.40 9.02
CA ILE A 392 -4.95 7.05 8.32
C ILE A 392 -5.00 6.64 6.85
N PHE A 393 -5.21 7.64 5.98
CA PHE A 393 -5.36 7.39 4.55
C PHE A 393 -4.00 7.21 3.85
N GLU A 394 -3.98 6.25 2.93
CA GLU A 394 -2.80 5.89 2.13
C GLU A 394 -1.56 5.53 2.97
N LEU A 395 -1.76 4.97 4.16
CA LEU A 395 -0.69 4.39 4.96
C LEU A 395 0.01 3.28 4.18
N THR A 396 1.34 3.26 4.19
CA THR A 396 2.14 2.21 3.54
C THR A 396 3.08 1.56 4.56
N LYS A 397 3.55 0.35 4.27
CA LYS A 397 4.57 -0.31 5.13
C LYS A 397 5.80 0.55 5.36
N ALA A 398 6.24 1.30 4.34
CA ALA A 398 7.38 2.20 4.46
C ALA A 398 7.13 3.36 5.43
N ILE A 399 5.91 3.94 5.42
CA ILE A 399 5.50 4.98 6.37
C ILE A 399 5.44 4.40 7.78
N LEU A 400 4.78 3.24 7.92
CA LEU A 400 4.62 2.55 9.20
C LEU A 400 5.98 2.18 9.82
N ASN A 401 6.90 1.64 9.02
CA ASN A 401 8.24 1.30 9.50
C ASN A 401 9.03 2.53 9.95
N LYS A 402 8.93 3.65 9.22
CA LYS A 402 9.56 4.91 9.63
C LYS A 402 8.98 5.45 10.93
N ALA A 403 7.64 5.39 11.08
CA ALA A 403 6.99 5.78 12.33
C ALA A 403 7.45 4.91 13.50
N LYS A 404 7.58 3.59 13.30
CA LYS A 404 8.15 2.69 14.30
C LYS A 404 9.59 3.06 14.66
N MET A 405 10.43 3.39 13.69
CA MET A 405 11.82 3.82 13.94
C MET A 405 11.89 5.12 14.75
N ILE A 406 11.02 6.10 14.47
CA ILE A 406 10.96 7.35 15.24
C ILE A 406 10.47 7.07 16.67
N TYR A 407 9.41 6.29 16.81
CA TYR A 407 8.77 6.01 18.09
C TYR A 407 9.66 5.19 19.03
N PHE A 408 10.19 4.08 18.52
CA PHE A 408 11.03 3.17 19.31
C PHE A 408 12.51 3.56 19.32
N GLY A 409 13.01 4.27 18.30
CA GLY A 409 14.42 4.69 18.23
C GLY A 409 14.82 5.69 19.34
N ASN A 410 13.88 6.50 19.81
CA ASN A 410 14.12 7.37 20.96
C ASN A 410 14.14 6.58 22.29
N GLU A 411 13.25 5.56 22.43
CA GLU A 411 13.27 4.66 23.60
C GLU A 411 14.53 3.79 23.63
N ILE A 412 14.99 3.32 22.45
CA ILE A 412 16.24 2.55 22.34
C ILE A 412 17.46 3.42 22.66
N LYS A 413 17.50 4.70 22.30
CA LYS A 413 18.58 5.60 22.71
C LYS A 413 18.63 5.81 24.22
N GLU A 414 17.50 6.06 24.87
CA GLU A 414 17.43 6.17 26.33
C GLU A 414 17.86 4.87 27.03
N VAL A 415 17.48 3.73 26.49
CA VAL A 415 17.87 2.41 27.04
C VAL A 415 19.33 2.10 26.76
N LEU A 416 19.89 2.48 25.60
CA LEU A 416 21.30 2.29 25.29
C LEU A 416 22.21 3.25 26.07
N GLU A 417 21.78 4.47 26.37
CA GLU A 417 22.50 5.40 27.24
C GLU A 417 22.54 4.92 28.68
N ILE A 418 21.54 4.12 29.12
CA ILE A 418 21.50 3.51 30.46
C ILE A 418 22.27 2.19 30.53
N ASN A 419 22.45 1.45 29.43
CA ASN A 419 22.96 0.06 29.44
C ASN A 419 24.33 -0.13 28.77
N TYR A 420 25.17 0.90 28.61
CA TYR A 420 26.53 0.71 28.11
C TYR A 420 27.45 -0.07 29.07
N GLU A 421 26.91 -0.53 30.23
CA GLU A 421 27.67 -1.31 31.20
C GLU A 421 27.20 -2.77 31.40
N GLU A 422 26.12 -3.26 30.73
CA GLU A 422 25.73 -4.68 30.86
C GLU A 422 25.21 -5.30 29.55
N GLU A 423 25.99 -6.23 29.00
CA GLU A 423 25.60 -7.15 27.96
C GLU A 423 24.40 -8.00 28.38
N ASN A 424 23.19 -7.78 27.81
CA ASN A 424 22.18 -8.84 27.79
C ASN A 424 21.09 -8.62 26.74
N THR A 425 21.19 -9.32 25.61
CA THR A 425 20.14 -9.45 24.56
C THR A 425 18.80 -9.94 25.08
N ASN A 426 18.74 -10.56 26.25
CA ASN A 426 17.50 -10.98 26.92
C ASN A 426 16.72 -9.79 27.51
N THR A 427 17.37 -8.70 27.88
CA THR A 427 16.75 -7.51 28.46
C THR A 427 15.91 -6.76 27.40
N ILE A 428 16.40 -6.66 26.17
CA ILE A 428 15.70 -6.04 25.03
C ILE A 428 14.43 -6.85 24.71
N LYS A 429 14.52 -8.18 24.72
CA LYS A 429 13.36 -9.06 24.50
C LYS A 429 12.31 -8.95 25.60
N MET A 430 12.75 -8.83 26.86
CA MET A 430 11.84 -8.59 28.01
C MET A 430 11.20 -7.21 27.98
N LEU A 431 11.90 -6.18 27.52
CA LEU A 431 11.36 -4.83 27.32
C LEU A 431 10.30 -4.82 26.21
N PHE A 432 10.54 -5.48 25.08
CA PHE A 432 9.56 -5.66 24.01
C PHE A 432 8.30 -6.41 24.47
N GLU A 433 8.44 -7.46 25.30
CA GLU A 433 7.29 -8.19 25.83
C GLU A 433 6.54 -7.42 26.93
N ASN A 434 7.25 -6.62 27.71
CA ASN A 434 6.63 -5.75 28.72
C ASN A 434 5.90 -4.56 28.11
N GLU A 435 6.40 -4.00 27.01
CA GLU A 435 5.72 -2.96 26.24
C GLU A 435 4.47 -3.49 25.52
N LYS A 436 4.51 -4.70 24.94
CA LYS A 436 3.32 -5.41 24.47
C LYS A 436 2.22 -5.53 25.54
N LYS A 437 2.59 -5.69 26.79
CA LYS A 437 1.66 -5.76 27.93
C LYS A 437 1.16 -4.36 28.36
N ARG A 438 1.98 -3.31 28.21
CA ARG A 438 1.61 -1.94 28.57
C ARG A 438 0.76 -1.23 27.51
N LYS A 439 0.98 -1.54 26.23
CA LYS A 439 0.26 -0.93 25.08
C LYS A 439 -0.26 -2.01 24.13
N PRO A 440 -1.26 -2.83 24.53
CA PRO A 440 -1.69 -4.01 23.75
C PRO A 440 -2.25 -3.69 22.36
N ASN A 441 -2.63 -2.42 22.10
CA ASN A 441 -3.25 -2.01 20.83
C ASN A 441 -2.23 -1.62 19.73
N ILE A 442 -0.96 -1.47 20.04
CA ILE A 442 0.10 -1.13 19.07
C ILE A 442 0.64 -2.39 18.37
N PHE A 443 0.53 -3.55 19.05
CA PHE A 443 1.10 -4.83 18.61
C PHE A 443 0.07 -5.89 18.22
N LYS A 444 -1.23 -5.54 18.24
CA LYS A 444 -2.31 -6.35 17.66
C LYS A 444 -2.57 -5.93 16.19
#